data_009544f69a4ba45800977453d42c5849
#
_entry.id   009544f69a4ba45800977453d42c5849
#
_cell.length_a   1.000
_cell.length_b   1.000
_cell.length_c   1.000
_cell.angle_alpha   90.00
_cell.angle_beta   90.00
_cell.angle_gamma   90.00
#
_symmetry.space_group_name_H-M   'P 1'
#
loop_
_entity.id
_entity.type
_entity.pdbx_description
1 polymer ?
#
loop_
_entity_poly.entity_id
_entity_poly.type
_entity_poly.pdbx_seq_one_letter_code
_entity_poly.pdbx_strand_id
1 'polypeptide(L)'
;GQPSDYQPTIADLQGLTGYLYAIFRNIFSIEGAQYLTNLQMLVLDYNQISNLSPLSALTNLQNLNLEHNQISDLSSLAGLTNLQGLHLWSNQISDLSPLAGLTNLQELNLAANQISNLSPLAGLTNLQNLDLFSNQISDISPLAGLTNLRNLNLGWNQISDLSPLAGLTNLQGLYLWSNQISDLSPLVGLTNLKMLYLENNQINDLSPL
;
A
#
# COMPACT_ATOMS: atom_id res chain seq x y z
N GLY A 1 4.28 -4.38 -38.01
CA GLY A 1 3.26 -4.93 -37.13
C GLY A 1 3.21 -6.44 -37.28
N GLN A 2 2.97 -7.14 -36.19
CA GLN A 2 2.78 -8.60 -36.20
C GLN A 2 1.44 -8.93 -36.91
N PRO A 3 1.29 -10.12 -37.54
CA PRO A 3 0.03 -10.57 -38.10
C PRO A 3 -1.09 -10.58 -37.06
N SER A 4 -2.35 -10.45 -37.49
CA SER A 4 -3.51 -10.38 -36.60
C SER A 4 -3.77 -11.68 -35.80
N ASP A 5 -3.18 -12.78 -36.22
CA ASP A 5 -3.25 -14.13 -35.65
C ASP A 5 -1.96 -14.53 -34.88
N TYR A 6 -1.02 -13.58 -34.73
CA TYR A 6 0.20 -13.85 -33.99
C TYR A 6 -0.08 -14.18 -32.52
N GLN A 7 0.39 -15.34 -32.10
CA GLN A 7 0.40 -15.75 -30.69
C GLN A 7 1.82 -15.59 -30.15
N PRO A 8 2.03 -14.73 -29.13
CA PRO A 8 3.36 -14.53 -28.57
C PRO A 8 3.90 -15.81 -27.96
N THR A 9 5.16 -16.10 -28.20
CA THR A 9 5.86 -17.21 -27.53
C THR A 9 6.28 -16.81 -26.12
N ILE A 10 6.65 -17.77 -25.27
CA ILE A 10 7.22 -17.50 -23.94
C ILE A 10 8.45 -16.60 -24.05
N ALA A 11 9.31 -16.81 -25.07
CA ALA A 11 10.48 -15.97 -25.29
C ALA A 11 10.12 -14.51 -25.62
N ASP A 12 9.05 -14.30 -26.40
CA ASP A 12 8.54 -12.94 -26.67
C ASP A 12 8.05 -12.25 -25.39
N LEU A 13 7.31 -12.97 -24.54
CA LEU A 13 6.82 -12.46 -23.27
C LEU A 13 7.97 -12.17 -22.29
N GLN A 14 8.95 -13.04 -22.22
CA GLN A 14 10.17 -12.82 -21.42
C GLN A 14 11.02 -11.65 -21.96
N GLY A 15 10.92 -11.36 -23.26
CA GLY A 15 11.56 -10.22 -23.90
C GLY A 15 10.95 -8.87 -23.52
N LEU A 16 9.74 -8.84 -22.94
CA LEU A 16 9.13 -7.61 -22.45
C LEU A 16 9.85 -7.12 -21.18
N THR A 17 10.45 -5.96 -21.31
CA THR A 17 11.13 -5.27 -20.21
C THR A 17 10.46 -3.91 -19.94
N GLY A 18 10.55 -3.40 -18.72
CA GLY A 18 10.00 -2.10 -18.38
C GLY A 18 8.57 -2.16 -17.91
N TYR A 19 7.59 -1.69 -18.66
CA TYR A 19 6.25 -1.35 -18.16
C TYR A 19 5.15 -2.05 -18.95
N LEU A 20 4.12 -2.57 -18.25
CA LEU A 20 2.88 -3.07 -18.83
C LEU A 20 1.69 -2.37 -18.17
N TYR A 21 0.79 -1.81 -18.98
CA TYR A 21 -0.44 -1.15 -18.57
C TYR A 21 -1.65 -1.85 -19.18
N ALA A 22 -2.59 -2.31 -18.34
CA ALA A 22 -3.84 -2.93 -18.77
C ALA A 22 -5.00 -2.49 -17.87
N ILE A 23 -5.27 -1.18 -17.88
CA ILE A 23 -6.24 -0.49 -17.04
C ILE A 23 -7.64 -0.54 -17.68
N PHE A 24 -8.72 -0.71 -16.87
CA PHE A 24 -10.11 -0.71 -17.35
C PHE A 24 -10.38 -1.73 -18.48
N ARG A 25 -9.87 -2.95 -18.36
CA ARG A 25 -9.99 -4.00 -19.39
C ARG A 25 -10.95 -5.12 -19.02
N ASN A 26 -11.61 -5.05 -17.86
CA ASN A 26 -12.46 -6.14 -17.32
C ASN A 26 -11.68 -7.46 -17.20
N ILE A 27 -10.38 -7.41 -16.91
CA ILE A 27 -9.53 -8.59 -16.75
C ILE A 27 -9.93 -9.29 -15.45
N PHE A 28 -10.27 -10.57 -15.54
CA PHE A 28 -10.53 -11.43 -14.38
C PHE A 28 -9.44 -12.50 -14.20
N SER A 29 -8.66 -12.81 -15.23
CA SER A 29 -7.54 -13.75 -15.18
C SER A 29 -6.28 -13.12 -15.75
N ILE A 30 -5.17 -13.31 -15.04
CA ILE A 30 -3.82 -12.88 -15.46
C ILE A 30 -2.92 -14.09 -15.75
N GLU A 31 -3.52 -15.23 -16.08
CA GLU A 31 -2.78 -16.38 -16.58
C GLU A 31 -1.96 -16.01 -17.81
N GLY A 32 -0.69 -16.44 -17.84
CA GLY A 32 0.30 -16.00 -18.83
C GLY A 32 1.22 -14.89 -18.30
N ALA A 33 0.82 -14.13 -17.28
CA ALA A 33 1.67 -13.10 -16.69
C ALA A 33 2.94 -13.68 -16.06
N GLN A 34 2.93 -14.93 -15.59
CA GLN A 34 4.10 -15.60 -15.00
C GLN A 34 5.33 -15.65 -15.93
N TYR A 35 5.15 -15.44 -17.22
CA TYR A 35 6.24 -15.41 -18.21
C TYR A 35 6.85 -14.00 -18.40
N LEU A 36 6.27 -12.95 -17.81
CA LEU A 36 6.72 -11.57 -17.90
C LEU A 36 7.84 -11.24 -16.88
N THR A 37 8.76 -12.16 -16.69
CA THR A 37 9.73 -12.15 -15.57
C THR A 37 10.70 -10.97 -15.57
N ASN A 38 10.81 -10.23 -16.67
CA ASN A 38 11.69 -9.07 -16.80
C ASN A 38 10.97 -7.72 -16.64
N LEU A 39 9.66 -7.73 -16.31
CA LEU A 39 8.94 -6.49 -16.03
C LEU A 39 9.43 -5.83 -14.74
N GLN A 40 9.50 -4.51 -14.78
CA GLN A 40 9.79 -3.65 -13.62
C GLN A 40 8.52 -2.99 -13.07
N MET A 41 7.54 -2.71 -13.93
CA MET A 41 6.26 -2.13 -13.52
C MET A 41 5.09 -2.85 -14.21
N LEU A 42 4.06 -3.15 -13.41
CA LEU A 42 2.81 -3.74 -13.87
C LEU A 42 1.64 -2.95 -13.31
N VAL A 43 0.77 -2.46 -14.21
CA VAL A 43 -0.39 -1.63 -13.85
C VAL A 43 -1.65 -2.30 -14.37
N LEU A 44 -2.48 -2.79 -13.45
CA LEU A 44 -3.68 -3.59 -13.68
C LEU A 44 -4.89 -3.04 -12.91
N ASP A 45 -4.89 -1.76 -12.59
CA ASP A 45 -5.97 -1.12 -11.85
C ASP A 45 -7.30 -1.11 -12.63
N TYR A 46 -8.42 -1.02 -11.91
CA TYR A 46 -9.78 -1.05 -12.44
C TYR A 46 -10.08 -2.29 -13.29
N ASN A 47 -9.83 -3.47 -12.72
CA ASN A 47 -10.14 -4.76 -13.32
C ASN A 47 -11.00 -5.63 -12.37
N GLN A 48 -11.05 -6.94 -12.57
CA GLN A 48 -11.83 -7.89 -11.75
C GLN A 48 -10.93 -9.03 -11.24
N ILE A 49 -9.63 -8.72 -11.01
CA ILE A 49 -8.62 -9.71 -10.64
C ILE A 49 -8.80 -10.10 -9.17
N SER A 50 -8.80 -11.40 -8.89
CA SER A 50 -8.80 -11.94 -7.53
C SER A 50 -7.62 -12.89 -7.27
N ASN A 51 -7.13 -13.61 -8.28
CA ASN A 51 -6.03 -14.56 -8.17
C ASN A 51 -4.72 -13.93 -8.64
N LEU A 52 -3.75 -13.80 -7.71
CA LEU A 52 -2.41 -13.24 -7.97
C LEU A 52 -1.34 -14.31 -8.20
N SER A 53 -1.66 -15.61 -8.20
CA SER A 53 -0.67 -16.67 -8.31
C SER A 53 0.29 -16.54 -9.52
N PRO A 54 -0.16 -16.04 -10.71
CA PRO A 54 0.76 -15.84 -11.82
C PRO A 54 1.83 -14.76 -11.58
N LEU A 55 1.67 -13.89 -10.57
CA LEU A 55 2.64 -12.84 -10.29
C LEU A 55 3.84 -13.32 -9.46
N SER A 56 3.76 -14.48 -8.82
CA SER A 56 4.77 -14.97 -7.88
C SER A 56 6.19 -15.12 -8.48
N ALA A 57 6.29 -15.28 -9.81
CA ALA A 57 7.56 -15.38 -10.52
C ALA A 57 8.17 -14.02 -10.94
N LEU A 58 7.44 -12.91 -10.79
CA LEU A 58 7.83 -11.60 -11.29
C LEU A 58 8.77 -10.86 -10.31
N THR A 59 9.83 -11.50 -9.89
CA THR A 59 10.73 -11.00 -8.84
C THR A 59 11.50 -9.73 -9.21
N ASN A 60 11.50 -9.32 -10.49
CA ASN A 60 12.10 -8.07 -10.94
C ASN A 60 11.16 -6.86 -10.81
N LEU A 61 9.88 -7.06 -10.42
CA LEU A 61 8.95 -5.96 -10.24
C LEU A 61 9.42 -5.00 -9.13
N GLN A 62 9.39 -3.71 -9.48
CA GLN A 62 9.64 -2.60 -8.58
C GLN A 62 8.35 -1.84 -8.25
N ASN A 63 7.40 -1.80 -9.19
CA ASN A 63 6.12 -1.14 -8.99
C ASN A 63 4.96 -2.03 -9.46
N LEU A 64 3.96 -2.20 -8.60
CA LEU A 64 2.77 -2.99 -8.87
C LEU A 64 1.53 -2.22 -8.48
N ASN A 65 0.69 -1.91 -9.47
CA ASN A 65 -0.62 -1.29 -9.23
C ASN A 65 -1.74 -2.29 -9.52
N LEU A 66 -2.54 -2.58 -8.50
CA LEU A 66 -3.68 -3.48 -8.50
C LEU A 66 -4.93 -2.83 -7.87
N GLU A 67 -5.00 -1.51 -7.87
CA GLU A 67 -6.14 -0.77 -7.32
C GLU A 67 -7.46 -1.15 -7.99
N HIS A 68 -8.58 -1.03 -7.25
CA HIS A 68 -9.91 -1.34 -7.77
C HIS A 68 -10.00 -2.73 -8.44
N ASN A 69 -9.72 -3.78 -7.67
CA ASN A 69 -9.86 -5.17 -8.04
C ASN A 69 -10.66 -5.96 -6.97
N GLN A 70 -10.57 -7.27 -6.94
CA GLN A 70 -11.30 -8.15 -6.00
C GLN A 70 -10.33 -9.01 -5.17
N ILE A 71 -9.17 -8.45 -4.82
CA ILE A 71 -8.06 -9.16 -4.19
C ILE A 71 -8.30 -9.26 -2.69
N SER A 72 -8.15 -10.47 -2.14
CA SER A 72 -8.17 -10.74 -0.70
C SER A 72 -6.92 -11.48 -0.22
N ASP A 73 -6.25 -12.23 -1.09
CA ASP A 73 -5.04 -13.01 -0.78
C ASP A 73 -3.80 -12.39 -1.43
N LEU A 74 -2.82 -12.03 -0.59
CA LEU A 74 -1.54 -11.46 -1.00
C LEU A 74 -0.38 -12.46 -0.99
N SER A 75 -0.62 -13.74 -0.70
CA SER A 75 0.43 -14.76 -0.50
C SER A 75 1.42 -14.84 -1.66
N SER A 76 0.92 -14.65 -2.90
CA SER A 76 1.74 -14.66 -4.12
C SER A 76 2.73 -13.49 -4.23
N LEU A 77 2.56 -12.44 -3.43
CA LEU A 77 3.43 -11.26 -3.44
C LEU A 77 4.63 -11.39 -2.50
N ALA A 78 4.62 -12.36 -1.57
CA ALA A 78 5.63 -12.48 -0.50
C ALA A 78 7.09 -12.57 -1.01
N GLY A 79 7.29 -13.11 -2.22
CA GLY A 79 8.61 -13.24 -2.85
C GLY A 79 9.07 -12.02 -3.66
N LEU A 80 8.23 -11.01 -3.84
CA LEU A 80 8.52 -9.84 -4.70
C LEU A 80 9.33 -8.78 -3.95
N THR A 81 10.46 -9.17 -3.39
CA THR A 81 11.26 -8.35 -2.47
C THR A 81 11.90 -7.10 -3.11
N ASN A 82 11.87 -6.99 -4.45
CA ASN A 82 12.34 -5.79 -5.16
C ASN A 82 11.27 -4.68 -5.26
N LEU A 83 10.03 -4.92 -4.78
CA LEU A 83 8.99 -3.91 -4.80
C LEU A 83 9.36 -2.67 -3.97
N GLN A 84 9.21 -1.52 -4.60
CA GLN A 84 9.37 -0.18 -4.02
C GLN A 84 8.01 0.53 -3.91
N GLY A 85 7.11 0.30 -4.86
CA GLY A 85 5.74 0.80 -4.86
C GLY A 85 4.72 -0.33 -4.99
N LEU A 86 3.72 -0.36 -4.09
CA LEU A 86 2.62 -1.31 -4.12
C LEU A 86 1.31 -0.58 -3.85
N HIS A 87 0.40 -0.62 -4.82
CA HIS A 87 -0.89 0.05 -4.77
C HIS A 87 -2.02 -0.98 -4.82
N LEU A 88 -2.80 -1.05 -3.74
CA LEU A 88 -3.86 -2.04 -3.49
C LEU A 88 -5.17 -1.38 -3.03
N TRP A 89 -5.35 -0.08 -3.28
CA TRP A 89 -6.56 0.63 -2.91
C TRP A 89 -7.83 -0.04 -3.47
N SER A 90 -8.90 -0.04 -2.65
CA SER A 90 -10.21 -0.58 -3.05
C SER A 90 -10.14 -2.05 -3.50
N ASN A 91 -9.80 -2.91 -2.55
CA ASN A 91 -9.79 -4.36 -2.63
C ASN A 91 -10.52 -4.98 -1.41
N GLN A 92 -10.27 -6.23 -1.07
CA GLN A 92 -10.93 -6.97 0.03
C GLN A 92 -9.90 -7.54 1.02
N ILE A 93 -8.76 -6.83 1.20
CA ILE A 93 -7.60 -7.31 1.94
C ILE A 93 -7.82 -7.13 3.44
N SER A 94 -7.52 -8.17 4.23
CA SER A 94 -7.51 -8.13 5.69
C SER A 94 -6.19 -8.63 6.29
N ASP A 95 -5.48 -9.56 5.63
CA ASP A 95 -4.20 -10.10 6.08
C ASP A 95 -3.02 -9.48 5.32
N LEU A 96 -2.13 -8.82 6.07
CA LEU A 96 -0.91 -8.20 5.57
C LEU A 96 0.34 -9.06 5.78
N SER A 97 0.22 -10.25 6.38
CA SER A 97 1.37 -11.12 6.69
C SER A 97 2.30 -11.37 5.49
N PRO A 98 1.79 -11.52 4.24
CA PRO A 98 2.66 -11.71 3.08
C PRO A 98 3.56 -10.51 2.77
N LEU A 99 3.23 -9.31 3.25
CA LEU A 99 4.00 -8.10 2.98
C LEU A 99 5.19 -7.89 3.91
N ALA A 100 5.27 -8.65 5.03
CA ALA A 100 6.27 -8.42 6.09
C ALA A 100 7.73 -8.48 5.61
N GLY A 101 8.01 -9.25 4.53
CA GLY A 101 9.34 -9.39 3.92
C GLY A 101 9.68 -8.33 2.87
N LEU A 102 8.76 -7.47 2.47
CA LEU A 102 8.94 -6.51 1.38
C LEU A 102 9.63 -5.21 1.86
N THR A 103 10.78 -5.37 2.48
CA THR A 103 11.50 -4.29 3.18
C THR A 103 12.01 -3.15 2.27
N ASN A 104 11.98 -3.33 0.95
CA ASN A 104 12.33 -2.28 -0.01
C ASN A 104 11.17 -1.32 -0.33
N LEU A 105 9.95 -1.57 0.20
CA LEU A 105 8.80 -0.70 -0.03
C LEU A 105 9.05 0.71 0.50
N GLN A 106 8.78 1.68 -0.37
CA GLN A 106 8.82 3.12 -0.08
C GLN A 106 7.41 3.72 -0.15
N GLU A 107 6.55 3.17 -1.01
CA GLU A 107 5.16 3.59 -1.18
C GLU A 107 4.23 2.38 -1.04
N LEU A 108 3.24 2.49 -0.14
CA LEU A 108 2.25 1.46 0.09
C LEU A 108 0.87 2.10 0.23
N ASN A 109 -0.01 1.81 -0.73
CA ASN A 109 -1.41 2.22 -0.67
C ASN A 109 -2.31 1.01 -0.40
N LEU A 110 -2.93 0.99 0.77
CA LEU A 110 -3.86 -0.03 1.24
C LEU A 110 -5.23 0.56 1.58
N ALA A 111 -5.55 1.75 1.07
CA ALA A 111 -6.80 2.42 1.36
C ALA A 111 -8.03 1.61 0.92
N ALA A 112 -9.16 1.81 1.59
CA ALA A 112 -10.43 1.15 1.33
C ALA A 112 -10.30 -0.39 1.22
N ASN A 113 -9.87 -1.00 2.32
CA ASN A 113 -9.76 -2.44 2.52
C ASN A 113 -10.43 -2.85 3.87
N GLN A 114 -10.11 -4.01 4.42
CA GLN A 114 -10.70 -4.55 5.66
C GLN A 114 -9.63 -4.81 6.74
N ILE A 115 -8.60 -3.95 6.77
CA ILE A 115 -7.39 -4.14 7.58
C ILE A 115 -7.65 -3.66 9.01
N SER A 116 -7.26 -4.48 10.00
CA SER A 116 -7.28 -4.13 11.42
C SER A 116 -5.91 -4.35 12.10
N ASN A 117 -5.08 -5.26 11.59
CA ASN A 117 -3.77 -5.61 12.17
C ASN A 117 -2.62 -5.07 11.31
N LEU A 118 -1.82 -4.15 11.87
CA LEU A 118 -0.66 -3.55 11.22
C LEU A 118 0.68 -4.20 11.59
N SER A 119 0.69 -5.22 12.46
CA SER A 119 1.94 -5.86 12.91
C SER A 119 2.88 -6.29 11.78
N PRO A 120 2.39 -6.78 10.61
CA PRO A 120 3.27 -7.14 9.50
C PRO A 120 4.04 -5.97 8.89
N LEU A 121 3.58 -4.72 9.10
CA LEU A 121 4.22 -3.53 8.54
C LEU A 121 5.39 -3.00 9.39
N ALA A 122 5.54 -3.47 10.64
CA ALA A 122 6.50 -2.91 11.59
C ALA A 122 7.97 -2.95 11.11
N GLY A 123 8.32 -3.92 10.23
CA GLY A 123 9.66 -4.07 9.64
C GLY A 123 9.90 -3.25 8.37
N LEU A 124 8.89 -2.58 7.82
CA LEU A 124 8.99 -1.87 6.54
C LEU A 124 9.56 -0.45 6.72
N THR A 125 10.72 -0.36 7.32
CA THR A 125 11.33 0.91 7.77
C THR A 125 11.74 1.86 6.62
N ASN A 126 11.73 1.40 5.37
CA ASN A 126 11.97 2.24 4.20
C ASN A 126 10.73 2.99 3.70
N LEU A 127 9.54 2.75 4.29
CA LEU A 127 8.30 3.44 3.90
C LEU A 127 8.40 4.95 4.11
N GLN A 128 8.05 5.68 3.07
CA GLN A 128 7.94 7.15 3.04
C GLN A 128 6.48 7.59 2.90
N ASN A 129 5.68 6.86 2.15
CA ASN A 129 4.27 7.15 1.93
C ASN A 129 3.44 5.90 2.27
N LEU A 130 2.52 6.06 3.22
CA LEU A 130 1.63 4.98 3.65
C LEU A 130 0.19 5.50 3.68
N ASP A 131 -0.66 4.91 2.86
CA ASP A 131 -2.10 5.19 2.86
C ASP A 131 -2.89 4.00 3.40
N LEU A 132 -3.56 4.22 4.52
CA LEU A 132 -4.40 3.27 5.24
C LEU A 132 -5.84 3.81 5.41
N PHE A 133 -6.22 4.81 4.63
CA PHE A 133 -7.55 5.42 4.64
C PHE A 133 -8.66 4.36 4.54
N SER A 134 -9.74 4.55 5.28
CA SER A 134 -10.94 3.70 5.22
C SER A 134 -10.64 2.22 5.43
N ASN A 135 -10.25 1.89 6.65
CA ASN A 135 -10.00 0.53 7.14
C ASN A 135 -10.66 0.34 8.53
N GLN A 136 -10.25 -0.65 9.30
CA GLN A 136 -10.80 -1.00 10.63
C GLN A 136 -9.72 -0.91 11.72
N ILE A 137 -8.77 0.03 11.59
CA ILE A 137 -7.57 0.14 12.41
C ILE A 137 -7.89 0.89 13.70
N SER A 138 -7.51 0.31 14.85
CA SER A 138 -7.54 0.97 16.15
C SER A 138 -6.16 1.05 16.80
N ASP A 139 -5.27 0.08 16.54
CA ASP A 139 -3.90 0.05 17.06
C ASP A 139 -2.89 0.40 15.97
N ILE A 140 -2.17 1.51 16.19
CA ILE A 140 -1.10 1.99 15.31
C ILE A 140 0.30 1.82 15.93
N SER A 141 0.42 1.08 17.04
CA SER A 141 1.71 0.81 17.68
C SER A 141 2.76 0.19 16.74
N PRO A 142 2.40 -0.66 15.74
CA PRO A 142 3.37 -1.18 14.78
C PRO A 142 4.04 -0.11 13.90
N LEU A 143 3.46 1.09 13.79
CA LEU A 143 4.00 2.16 12.96
C LEU A 143 5.11 2.96 13.64
N ALA A 144 5.30 2.81 14.97
CA ALA A 144 6.23 3.64 15.76
C ALA A 144 7.69 3.60 15.27
N GLY A 145 8.10 2.49 14.63
CA GLY A 145 9.44 2.31 14.07
C GLY A 145 9.65 2.87 12.65
N LEU A 146 8.58 3.31 11.97
CA LEU A 146 8.64 3.74 10.57
C LEU A 146 9.08 5.21 10.44
N THR A 147 10.24 5.52 10.97
CA THR A 147 10.74 6.90 11.12
C THR A 147 11.04 7.61 9.78
N ASN A 148 11.07 6.89 8.66
CA ASN A 148 11.22 7.48 7.33
C ASN A 148 9.90 7.99 6.73
N LEU A 149 8.75 7.78 7.39
CA LEU A 149 7.45 8.25 6.90
C LEU A 149 7.42 9.77 6.77
N ARG A 150 6.94 10.22 5.61
CA ARG A 150 6.70 11.61 5.24
C ARG A 150 5.22 11.90 5.12
N ASN A 151 4.46 10.98 4.54
CA ASN A 151 3.01 11.09 4.40
C ASN A 151 2.35 9.85 4.99
N LEU A 152 1.40 10.06 5.89
CA LEU A 152 0.63 9.02 6.55
C LEU A 152 -0.84 9.37 6.53
N ASN A 153 -1.65 8.56 5.85
CA ASN A 153 -3.09 8.69 5.83
C ASN A 153 -3.73 7.58 6.67
N LEU A 154 -4.40 7.96 7.73
CA LEU A 154 -5.12 7.11 8.67
C LEU A 154 -6.60 7.53 8.80
N GLY A 155 -7.10 8.37 7.90
CA GLY A 155 -8.50 8.82 7.90
C GLY A 155 -9.50 7.66 7.82
N TRP A 156 -10.70 7.84 8.39
CA TRP A 156 -11.77 6.82 8.42
C TRP A 156 -11.30 5.49 9.01
N ASN A 157 -10.87 5.53 10.26
CA ASN A 157 -10.48 4.38 11.07
C ASN A 157 -11.10 4.49 12.48
N GLN A 158 -10.57 3.77 13.47
CA GLN A 158 -11.08 3.72 14.86
C GLN A 158 -9.99 4.12 15.87
N ILE A 159 -9.08 5.02 15.46
CA ILE A 159 -7.88 5.39 16.21
C ILE A 159 -8.24 6.39 17.30
N SER A 160 -7.74 6.18 18.51
CA SER A 160 -7.86 7.11 19.65
C SER A 160 -6.51 7.49 20.25
N ASP A 161 -5.49 6.62 20.18
CA ASP A 161 -4.15 6.85 20.73
C ASP A 161 -3.14 7.20 19.60
N LEU A 162 -2.54 8.40 19.70
CA LEU A 162 -1.51 8.88 18.79
C LEU A 162 -0.09 8.72 19.34
N SER A 163 0.08 8.16 20.54
CA SER A 163 1.42 7.99 21.16
C SER A 163 2.45 7.33 20.24
N PRO A 164 2.08 6.32 19.41
CA PRO A 164 3.04 5.71 18.48
C PRO A 164 3.61 6.66 17.43
N LEU A 165 2.96 7.79 17.16
CA LEU A 165 3.40 8.75 16.15
C LEU A 165 4.45 9.74 16.66
N ALA A 166 4.64 9.86 17.99
CA ALA A 166 5.49 10.88 18.60
C ALA A 166 6.95 10.87 18.09
N GLY A 167 7.46 9.69 17.67
CA GLY A 167 8.82 9.54 17.11
C GLY A 167 8.95 9.77 15.60
N LEU A 168 7.84 9.97 14.88
CA LEU A 168 7.84 10.07 13.43
C LEU A 168 8.14 11.50 12.95
N THR A 169 9.25 12.06 13.39
CA THR A 169 9.59 13.48 13.20
C THR A 169 9.81 13.90 11.73
N ASN A 170 9.90 12.95 10.79
CA ASN A 170 9.98 13.24 9.36
C ASN A 170 8.61 13.46 8.69
N LEU A 171 7.50 13.28 9.42
CA LEU A 171 6.15 13.48 8.87
C LEU A 171 5.95 14.92 8.39
N GLN A 172 5.45 15.03 7.16
CA GLN A 172 5.08 16.30 6.49
C GLN A 172 3.57 16.39 6.26
N GLY A 173 2.93 15.26 5.97
CA GLY A 173 1.48 15.14 5.82
C GLY A 173 0.93 14.07 6.75
N LEU A 174 -0.06 14.45 7.58
CA LEU A 174 -0.75 13.53 8.50
C LEU A 174 -2.26 13.75 8.39
N TYR A 175 -2.96 12.70 7.98
CA TYR A 175 -4.38 12.72 7.74
C TYR A 175 -5.07 11.78 8.73
N LEU A 176 -5.83 12.34 9.68
CA LEU A 176 -6.44 11.65 10.83
C LEU A 176 -7.95 11.85 10.93
N TRP A 177 -8.57 12.46 9.92
CA TRP A 177 -9.99 12.76 9.92
C TRP A 177 -10.87 11.51 10.06
N SER A 178 -12.05 11.68 10.71
CA SER A 178 -12.99 10.59 10.99
C SER A 178 -12.36 9.44 11.79
N ASN A 179 -11.89 9.76 13.00
CA ASN A 179 -11.38 8.83 14.01
C ASN A 179 -11.98 9.15 15.39
N GLN A 180 -11.39 8.68 16.49
CA GLN A 180 -11.84 8.86 17.85
C GLN A 180 -10.82 9.62 18.73
N ILE A 181 -10.02 10.49 18.11
CA ILE A 181 -8.89 11.19 18.72
C ILE A 181 -9.39 12.34 19.60
N SER A 182 -8.85 12.45 20.80
CA SER A 182 -9.13 13.56 21.73
C SER A 182 -7.86 14.27 22.24
N ASP A 183 -6.71 13.57 22.24
CA ASP A 183 -5.42 14.10 22.72
C ASP A 183 -4.45 14.28 21.55
N LEU A 184 -3.93 15.52 21.39
CA LEU A 184 -2.95 15.90 20.38
C LEU A 184 -1.52 16.02 20.94
N SER A 185 -1.33 15.81 22.25
CA SER A 185 -0.02 15.93 22.92
C SER A 185 1.08 15.12 22.23
N PRO A 186 0.83 13.90 21.66
CA PRO A 186 1.86 13.17 20.94
C PRO A 186 2.40 13.86 19.68
N LEU A 187 1.69 14.84 19.14
CA LEU A 187 2.07 15.53 17.90
C LEU A 187 3.02 16.73 18.12
N VAL A 188 3.21 17.17 19.36
CA VAL A 188 4.04 18.34 19.73
C VAL A 188 5.45 18.30 19.11
N GLY A 189 6.05 17.11 19.00
CA GLY A 189 7.41 16.93 18.45
C GLY A 189 7.50 16.85 16.93
N LEU A 190 6.36 16.85 16.22
CA LEU A 190 6.33 16.66 14.77
C LEU A 190 6.51 17.99 14.02
N THR A 191 7.62 18.64 14.23
CA THR A 191 7.90 20.01 13.76
C THR A 191 8.04 20.15 12.23
N ASN A 192 8.10 19.05 11.49
CA ASN A 192 8.12 19.04 10.03
C ASN A 192 6.73 18.97 9.38
N LEU A 193 5.65 18.86 10.18
CA LEU A 193 4.28 18.82 9.65
C LEU A 193 3.94 20.10 8.89
N LYS A 194 3.40 19.91 7.69
CA LYS A 194 2.89 20.97 6.80
C LYS A 194 1.39 20.86 6.59
N MET A 195 0.88 19.61 6.66
CA MET A 195 -0.54 19.29 6.47
C MET A 195 -1.00 18.40 7.60
N LEU A 196 -2.03 18.83 8.32
CA LEU A 196 -2.66 18.07 9.41
C LEU A 196 -4.18 18.21 9.27
N TYR A 197 -4.86 17.09 9.07
CA TYR A 197 -6.31 17.00 8.90
C TYR A 197 -6.91 16.22 10.07
N LEU A 198 -7.77 16.87 10.86
CA LEU A 198 -8.28 16.36 12.15
C LEU A 198 -9.80 16.33 12.21
N GLU A 199 -10.49 16.64 11.12
CA GLU A 199 -11.95 16.77 11.06
C GLU A 199 -12.64 15.50 11.56
N ASN A 200 -13.83 15.64 12.16
CA ASN A 200 -14.63 14.51 12.66
C ASN A 200 -13.90 13.63 13.68
N ASN A 201 -13.31 14.26 14.70
CA ASN A 201 -12.71 13.64 15.87
C ASN A 201 -13.36 14.17 17.16
N GLN A 202 -12.82 13.85 18.34
CA GLN A 202 -13.31 14.27 19.65
C GLN A 202 -12.43 15.35 20.29
N ILE A 203 -11.70 16.12 19.46
CA ILE A 203 -10.72 17.12 19.89
C ILE A 203 -11.45 18.36 20.41
N ASN A 204 -11.09 18.81 21.58
CA ASN A 204 -11.61 20.01 22.22
C ASN A 204 -10.52 21.00 22.66
N ASP A 205 -9.25 20.65 22.48
CA ASP A 205 -8.08 21.47 22.80
C ASP A 205 -7.03 21.38 21.69
N LEU A 206 -6.63 22.54 21.13
CA LEU A 206 -5.58 22.65 20.14
C LEU A 206 -4.26 23.20 20.70
N SER A 207 -4.18 23.44 22.01
CA SER A 207 -2.99 24.02 22.64
C SER A 207 -1.69 23.21 22.46
N PRO A 208 -1.73 21.88 22.20
CA PRO A 208 -0.51 21.13 21.88
C PRO A 208 0.09 21.39 20.49
N LEU A 209 -0.56 22.13 19.58
CA LEU A 209 -0.09 22.33 18.20
C LEU A 209 0.73 23.61 18.04
#